data_94803ddf571363c32c471585d8bd41a2
#
_entry.id   94803ddf571363c32c471585d8bd41a2
#
_cell.length_a   1.000
_cell.length_b   1.000
_cell.length_c   1.000
_cell.angle_alpha   90.00
_cell.angle_beta   90.00
_cell.angle_gamma   90.00
#
_symmetry.space_group_name_H-M   'P 1'
#
loop_
_entity.id
_entity.type
_entity.pdbx_description
1 polymer ?
#
loop_
_entity_poly.entity_id
_entity_poly.type
_entity_poly.pdbx_seq_one_letter_code
_entity_poly.pdbx_strand_id
1 'polypeptide(L)'
;MNERWKLKKKPASLEARFEFNDFEKLRAFLDELAEQADLLDHHPNISFGRGHASVIIYSNSEELTEIDYALAKGIDEGFHRVTAYLQGSES
;
A
#
# COMPACT_ATOMS: atom_id res chain seq x y z
N MET A 1 -9.20 -9.69 2.38
CA MET A 1 -8.20 -8.83 1.78
C MET A 1 -8.63 -8.43 0.37
N ASN A 2 -8.25 -7.28 -0.06
CA ASN A 2 -8.63 -6.72 -1.35
C ASN A 2 -8.01 -7.51 -2.51
N GLU A 3 -8.75 -7.64 -3.62
CA GLU A 3 -8.28 -8.36 -4.79
C GLU A 3 -7.04 -7.75 -5.44
N ARG A 4 -6.74 -6.50 -5.12
CA ARG A 4 -5.56 -5.81 -5.63
C ARG A 4 -4.28 -6.53 -5.24
N TRP A 5 -4.26 -7.12 -4.07
CA TRP A 5 -3.04 -7.76 -3.55
C TRP A 5 -2.88 -9.17 -4.10
N LYS A 6 -1.69 -9.42 -4.65
CA LYS A 6 -1.33 -10.74 -5.14
C LYS A 6 -0.44 -11.41 -4.12
N LEU A 7 -0.81 -12.60 -3.73
CA LEU A 7 -0.07 -13.39 -2.75
C LEU A 7 0.96 -14.25 -3.47
N LYS A 8 2.21 -14.17 -3.04
CA LYS A 8 3.28 -14.99 -3.57
C LYS A 8 3.90 -15.79 -2.43
N LYS A 9 4.35 -17.00 -2.75
CA LYS A 9 4.85 -17.93 -1.72
C LYS A 9 6.36 -17.98 -1.60
N LYS A 10 7.10 -17.65 -2.66
CA LYS A 10 8.56 -17.75 -2.66
C LYS A 10 9.16 -16.54 -3.35
N PRO A 11 9.61 -15.54 -2.60
CA PRO A 11 9.45 -15.40 -1.16
C PRO A 11 8.01 -15.06 -0.78
N ALA A 12 7.64 -15.36 0.45
CA ALA A 12 6.30 -15.04 0.94
C ALA A 12 6.12 -13.52 0.90
N SER A 13 5.16 -13.06 0.11
CA SER A 13 4.98 -11.63 -0.10
C SER A 13 3.59 -11.30 -0.60
N LEU A 14 3.24 -10.02 -0.42
CA LEU A 14 2.00 -9.46 -0.97
C LEU A 14 2.39 -8.30 -1.87
N GLU A 15 1.86 -8.30 -3.08
CA GLU A 15 2.20 -7.28 -4.06
C GLU A 15 0.95 -6.62 -4.60
N ALA A 16 0.97 -5.29 -4.71
CA ALA A 16 -0.15 -4.53 -5.23
C ALA A 16 0.34 -3.33 -6.02
N ARG A 17 -0.47 -2.90 -6.98
CA ARG A 17 -0.22 -1.71 -7.76
C ARG A 17 -1.36 -0.73 -7.55
N PHE A 18 -1.01 0.53 -7.34
CA PHE A 18 -1.97 1.61 -7.12
C PHE A 18 -1.77 2.67 -8.20
N GLU A 19 -2.87 3.13 -8.78
CA GLU A 19 -2.82 4.14 -9.84
C GLU A 19 -3.51 5.41 -9.41
N PHE A 20 -2.99 6.55 -9.88
CA PHE A 20 -3.45 7.86 -9.45
C PHE A 20 -3.60 8.78 -10.66
N ASN A 21 -4.54 9.72 -10.55
CA ASN A 21 -4.77 10.69 -11.60
C ASN A 21 -3.76 11.83 -11.61
N ASP A 22 -3.14 12.09 -10.47
CA ASP A 22 -2.13 13.13 -10.38
C ASP A 22 -1.07 12.79 -9.35
N PHE A 23 0.04 13.50 -9.42
CA PHE A 23 1.19 13.23 -8.58
C PHE A 23 0.96 13.61 -7.12
N GLU A 24 0.12 14.59 -6.86
CA GLU A 24 -0.17 15.00 -5.49
C GLU A 24 -0.87 13.91 -4.71
N LYS A 25 -1.79 13.20 -5.37
CA LYS A 25 -2.46 12.05 -4.73
C LYS A 25 -1.47 10.93 -4.45
N LEU A 26 -0.57 10.71 -5.39
CA LEU A 26 0.48 9.70 -5.20
C LEU A 26 1.33 10.04 -3.99
N ARG A 27 1.75 11.28 -3.87
CA ARG A 27 2.56 11.71 -2.73
C ARG A 27 1.82 11.52 -1.42
N ALA A 28 0.54 11.93 -1.39
CA ALA A 28 -0.28 11.78 -0.19
C ALA A 28 -0.40 10.30 0.18
N PHE A 29 -0.55 9.43 -0.82
CA PHE A 29 -0.61 7.99 -0.59
C PHE A 29 0.69 7.47 0.01
N LEU A 30 1.83 7.92 -0.51
CA LEU A 30 3.12 7.49 0.00
C LEU A 30 3.32 7.92 1.46
N ASP A 31 2.82 9.11 1.82
CA ASP A 31 2.86 9.56 3.20
C ASP A 31 2.01 8.68 4.11
N GLU A 32 0.81 8.30 3.65
CA GLU A 32 -0.06 7.40 4.41
C GLU A 32 0.60 6.04 4.60
N LEU A 33 1.21 5.55 3.54
CA LEU A 33 1.90 4.27 3.59
C LEU A 33 3.05 4.31 4.58
N ALA A 34 3.83 5.39 4.56
CA ALA A 34 4.95 5.54 5.47
C ALA A 34 4.50 5.53 6.92
N GLU A 35 3.37 6.17 7.23
CA GLU A 35 2.83 6.16 8.57
C GLU A 35 2.46 4.73 9.01
N GLN A 36 1.82 3.98 8.13
CA GLN A 36 1.43 2.61 8.46
C GLN A 36 2.67 1.73 8.68
N ALA A 37 3.67 1.90 7.83
CA ALA A 37 4.91 1.13 7.94
C ALA A 37 5.61 1.43 9.27
N ASP A 38 5.62 2.69 9.67
CA ASP A 38 6.24 3.07 10.93
C ASP A 38 5.47 2.53 12.13
N LEU A 39 4.13 2.60 12.07
CA LEU A 39 3.29 2.10 13.16
C LEU A 39 3.49 0.61 13.40
N LEU A 40 3.64 -0.15 12.34
CA LEU A 40 3.79 -1.59 12.43
C LEU A 40 5.25 -2.03 12.47
N ASP A 41 6.16 -1.09 12.32
CA ASP A 41 7.61 -1.36 12.22
C ASP A 41 7.89 -2.43 11.17
N HIS A 42 7.24 -2.29 10.02
CA HIS A 42 7.35 -3.25 8.93
C HIS A 42 7.26 -2.47 7.63
N HIS A 43 8.37 -2.37 6.91
CA HIS A 43 8.47 -1.48 5.75
C HIS A 43 8.45 -2.25 4.44
N PRO A 44 7.54 -1.89 3.53
CA PRO A 44 7.47 -2.56 2.23
C PRO A 44 8.50 -1.99 1.25
N ASN A 45 8.71 -2.72 0.15
CA ASN A 45 9.46 -2.19 -0.96
C ASN A 45 8.50 -1.44 -1.88
N ILE A 46 8.90 -0.25 -2.29
CA ILE A 46 8.04 0.61 -3.10
C ILE A 46 8.82 1.08 -4.31
N SER A 47 8.17 1.02 -5.46
CA SER A 47 8.68 1.72 -6.64
C SER A 47 7.52 2.51 -7.21
N PHE A 48 7.79 3.71 -7.72
CA PHE A 48 6.71 4.56 -8.21
C PHE A 48 7.18 5.40 -9.39
N GLY A 49 6.20 5.79 -10.20
CA GLY A 49 6.40 6.71 -11.29
C GLY A 49 5.50 7.91 -11.08
N ARG A 50 5.12 8.56 -12.17
CA ARG A 50 4.29 9.74 -12.10
C ARG A 50 2.87 9.49 -11.61
N GLY A 51 2.31 8.38 -12.02
CA GLY A 51 0.90 8.10 -11.73
C GLY A 51 0.66 6.74 -11.14
N HIS A 52 1.68 6.07 -10.63
CA HIS A 52 1.48 4.74 -10.05
C HIS A 52 2.51 4.47 -8.96
N ALA A 53 2.14 3.55 -8.07
CA ALA A 53 3.06 3.01 -7.08
C ALA A 53 2.87 1.50 -7.02
N SER A 54 3.97 0.77 -7.02
CA SER A 54 3.97 -0.68 -6.84
C SER A 54 4.54 -0.97 -5.47
N VAL A 55 3.83 -1.76 -4.69
CA VAL A 55 4.17 -2.02 -3.30
C VAL A 55 4.32 -3.52 -3.11
N ILE A 56 5.44 -3.93 -2.51
CA ILE A 56 5.67 -5.33 -2.19
C ILE A 56 5.96 -5.44 -0.70
N ILE A 57 5.14 -6.19 0.00
CA ILE A 57 5.33 -6.48 1.41
C ILE A 57 5.96 -7.85 1.52
N TYR A 58 7.22 -7.91 1.93
CA TYR A 58 7.90 -9.18 2.14
C TYR A 58 7.73 -9.61 3.58
N SER A 59 7.42 -10.88 3.76
CA SER A 59 7.34 -11.42 5.10
C SER A 59 8.75 -11.54 5.70
N ASN A 60 8.85 -11.43 7.01
CA ASN A 60 10.10 -11.66 7.73
C ASN A 60 10.28 -13.13 8.09
N SER A 61 9.35 -13.98 7.66
CA SER A 61 9.42 -15.41 7.93
C SER A 61 9.09 -16.16 6.63
N GLU A 62 9.00 -17.49 6.72
CA GLU A 62 8.74 -18.30 5.53
C GLU A 62 7.33 -18.14 4.99
N GLU A 63 6.40 -17.71 5.83
CA GLU A 63 5.01 -17.54 5.44
C GLU A 63 4.54 -16.14 5.79
N LEU A 64 3.47 -15.71 5.15
CA LEU A 64 2.86 -14.44 5.48
C LEU A 64 2.27 -14.51 6.90
N THR A 65 2.38 -13.41 7.61
CA THR A 65 1.93 -13.33 9.00
C THR A 65 0.89 -12.22 9.15
N GLU A 66 0.33 -12.13 10.35
CA GLU A 66 -0.67 -11.10 10.63
C GLU A 66 -0.18 -9.69 10.35
N ILE A 67 1.10 -9.43 10.61
CA ILE A 67 1.63 -8.08 10.41
C ILE A 67 1.68 -7.74 8.91
N ASP A 68 1.92 -8.72 8.06
CA ASP A 68 1.91 -8.50 6.62
C ASP A 68 0.51 -8.11 6.15
N TYR A 69 -0.50 -8.82 6.61
CA TYR A 69 -1.88 -8.52 6.26
C TYR A 69 -2.35 -7.21 6.87
N ALA A 70 -1.91 -6.92 8.09
CA ALA A 70 -2.26 -5.65 8.73
C ALA A 70 -1.69 -4.47 7.95
N LEU A 71 -0.46 -4.61 7.47
CA LEU A 71 0.16 -3.56 6.66
C LEU A 71 -0.59 -3.37 5.35
N ALA A 72 -0.94 -4.46 4.67
CA ALA A 72 -1.70 -4.38 3.42
C ALA A 72 -3.04 -3.68 3.65
N LYS A 73 -3.73 -4.02 4.72
CA LYS A 73 -5.00 -3.39 5.05
C LYS A 73 -4.83 -1.90 5.32
N GLY A 74 -3.80 -1.54 6.08
CA GLY A 74 -3.54 -0.13 6.38
C GLY A 74 -3.21 0.66 5.12
N ILE A 75 -2.46 0.06 4.20
CA ILE A 75 -2.14 0.70 2.94
C ILE A 75 -3.39 0.90 2.09
N ASP A 76 -4.27 -0.10 2.04
CA ASP A 76 -5.54 0.02 1.32
C ASP A 76 -6.39 1.14 1.90
N GLU A 77 -6.45 1.23 3.22
CA GLU A 77 -7.22 2.29 3.88
C GLU A 77 -6.64 3.66 3.57
N GLY A 78 -5.32 3.76 3.54
CA GLY A 78 -4.66 5.01 3.17
C GLY A 78 -4.97 5.41 1.74
N PHE A 79 -4.94 4.44 0.83
CA PHE A 79 -5.28 4.68 -0.56
C PHE A 79 -6.72 5.18 -0.68
N HIS A 80 -7.62 4.55 0.03
CA HIS A 80 -9.02 4.93 0.02
C HIS A 80 -9.21 6.34 0.57
N ARG A 81 -8.54 6.69 1.66
CA ARG A 81 -8.66 8.03 2.24
C ARG A 81 -8.20 9.10 1.25
N VAL A 82 -7.08 8.87 0.62
CA VAL A 82 -6.51 9.84 -0.32
C VAL A 82 -7.43 10.05 -1.52
N THR A 83 -7.91 8.95 -2.11
CA THR A 83 -8.75 9.07 -3.31
C THR A 83 -10.17 9.52 -2.99
N ALA A 84 -10.73 9.00 -1.92
CA ALA A 84 -12.11 9.37 -1.53
C ALA A 84 -12.19 10.82 -1.07
N TYR A 85 -11.20 11.25 -0.29
CA TYR A 85 -11.17 12.62 0.21
C TYR A 85 -11.14 13.61 -0.95
N LEU A 86 -10.30 13.35 -1.93
CA LEU A 86 -10.16 14.25 -3.07
C LEU A 86 -11.41 14.25 -3.94
N GLN A 87 -12.08 13.12 -4.05
CA GLN A 87 -13.36 13.05 -4.74
C GLN A 87 -14.44 13.81 -3.98
N GLY A 88 -14.43 13.66 -2.67
CA GLY A 88 -15.42 14.32 -1.82
C GLY A 88 -15.32 15.83 -1.88
N SER A 89 -14.12 16.37 -2.02
CA SER A 89 -13.92 17.79 -2.04
C SER A 89 -14.47 18.43 -3.31
N GLU A 90 -14.72 17.65 -4.33
CA GLU A 90 -15.24 18.13 -5.60
C GLU A 90 -16.76 18.15 -5.68
N SER A 91 -17.41 17.47 -4.78
CA SER A 91 -18.87 17.33 -4.84
C SER A 91 -19.62 18.34 -3.98
#